data_b69955d4752884ce6081a7f885960c29
#
_entry.id   b69955d4752884ce6081a7f885960c29
#
_cell.length_a   1.000
_cell.length_b   1.000
_cell.length_c   1.000
_cell.angle_alpha   90.00
_cell.angle_beta   90.00
_cell.angle_gamma   90.00
#
_symmetry.space_group_name_H-M   'P 1'
#
loop_
_entity.id
_entity.type
_entity.pdbx_description
1 polymer ?
#
loop_
_entity_poly.entity_id
_entity_poly.type
_entity_poly.pdbx_seq_one_letter_code
_entity_poly.pdbx_strand_id
1 'polypeptide(L)'
;MPFCDFHYFSKKLGIQSAAYVLLPEVGEPPFPTLYLLHGYSDDHTVWHRRTRIEAYVANLPLIVVMPHGGHSFYCDAVEGYPYASAIGEELPEIIERNFPAQKDRGGRCLAGLSMGGYGAFKLALTYPDRFAAAVSHSGALAFGHYPYTWDGNAYRPEQQRILGQGYIGG
;
A
#
# COMPACT_ATOMS: atom_id res chain seq x y z
N MET A 1 -20.92 -6.02 -5.95
CA MET A 1 -20.03 -4.84 -5.77
C MET A 1 -19.28 -4.62 -7.07
N PRO A 2 -19.28 -3.42 -7.65
CA PRO A 2 -18.50 -3.13 -8.85
C PRO A 2 -17.00 -3.30 -8.60
N PHE A 3 -16.34 -4.06 -9.48
CA PHE A 3 -14.91 -4.37 -9.42
C PHE A 3 -14.22 -3.79 -10.66
N CYS A 4 -13.05 -3.19 -10.47
CA CYS A 4 -12.23 -2.63 -11.54
C CYS A 4 -10.79 -3.17 -11.43
N ASP A 5 -10.29 -3.79 -12.49
CA ASP A 5 -8.87 -4.05 -12.71
C ASP A 5 -8.29 -2.80 -13.38
N PHE A 6 -7.63 -1.96 -12.57
CA PHE A 6 -7.22 -0.62 -12.95
C PHE A 6 -5.73 -0.56 -13.24
N HIS A 7 -5.40 -0.32 -14.52
CA HIS A 7 -4.03 -0.14 -14.98
C HIS A 7 -3.75 1.34 -15.25
N TYR A 8 -2.58 1.81 -14.83
CA TYR A 8 -2.16 3.19 -14.98
C TYR A 8 -0.65 3.32 -15.13
N PHE A 9 -0.22 4.37 -15.81
CA PHE A 9 1.20 4.73 -15.83
C PHE A 9 1.55 5.54 -14.58
N SER A 10 2.45 5.01 -13.77
CA SER A 10 3.01 5.74 -12.62
C SER A 10 4.18 6.60 -13.09
N LYS A 11 4.06 7.90 -12.92
CA LYS A 11 5.15 8.84 -13.23
C LYS A 11 6.30 8.72 -12.23
N LYS A 12 5.97 8.43 -10.96
CA LYS A 12 6.97 8.21 -9.90
C LYS A 12 7.81 6.96 -10.20
N LEU A 13 7.18 5.87 -10.61
CA LEU A 13 7.88 4.62 -10.94
C LEU A 13 8.47 4.62 -12.36
N GLY A 14 7.94 5.44 -13.28
CA GLY A 14 8.32 5.44 -14.69
C GLY A 14 7.87 4.19 -15.47
N ILE A 15 6.90 3.43 -14.94
CA ILE A 15 6.39 2.18 -15.53
C ILE A 15 4.86 2.08 -15.40
N GLN A 16 4.29 1.12 -16.14
CA GLN A 16 2.90 0.70 -15.91
C GLN A 16 2.76 0.03 -14.54
N SER A 17 1.71 0.36 -13.82
CA SER A 17 1.33 -0.23 -12.55
C SER A 17 -0.13 -0.62 -12.55
N ALA A 18 -0.57 -1.38 -11.53
CA ALA A 18 -1.93 -1.84 -11.43
C ALA A 18 -2.45 -1.74 -10.00
N ALA A 19 -3.77 -1.64 -9.89
CA ALA A 19 -4.50 -1.79 -8.64
C ALA A 19 -5.86 -2.43 -8.91
N TYR A 20 -6.32 -3.29 -8.01
CA TYR A 20 -7.72 -3.68 -7.96
C TYR A 20 -8.50 -2.65 -7.15
N VAL A 21 -9.67 -2.27 -7.66
CA VAL A 21 -10.54 -1.29 -7.01
C VAL A 21 -11.95 -1.86 -6.83
N LEU A 22 -12.44 -1.84 -5.59
CA LEU A 22 -13.82 -2.15 -5.25
C LEU A 22 -14.58 -0.84 -5.02
N LEU A 23 -15.75 -0.73 -5.61
CA LEU A 23 -16.60 0.46 -5.47
C LEU A 23 -17.84 0.13 -4.62
N PRO A 24 -18.27 1.00 -3.72
CA PRO A 24 -19.43 0.76 -2.89
C PRO A 24 -20.73 0.76 -3.70
N GLU A 25 -21.72 -0.02 -3.22
CA GLU A 25 -23.10 -0.03 -3.75
C GLU A 25 -24.07 0.67 -2.78
N VAL A 26 -23.57 1.17 -1.65
CA VAL A 26 -24.35 1.86 -0.63
C VAL A 26 -23.74 3.23 -0.32
N GLY A 27 -24.56 4.15 0.14
CA GLY A 27 -24.16 5.52 0.46
C GLY A 27 -24.09 6.43 -0.76
N GLU A 28 -23.64 7.65 -0.54
CA GLU A 28 -23.53 8.69 -1.57
C GLU A 28 -22.09 9.20 -1.66
N PRO A 29 -21.57 9.48 -2.87
CA PRO A 29 -20.25 10.03 -3.04
C PRO A 29 -20.13 11.47 -2.51
N PRO A 30 -18.90 11.93 -2.18
CA PRO A 30 -17.63 11.21 -2.32
C PRO A 30 -17.39 10.20 -1.19
N PHE A 31 -16.76 9.08 -1.51
CA PHE A 31 -16.52 7.98 -0.59
C PHE A 31 -15.11 8.02 0.00
N PRO A 32 -14.93 7.65 1.30
CA PRO A 32 -13.61 7.38 1.84
C PRO A 32 -12.95 6.20 1.11
N THR A 33 -11.63 6.17 1.14
CA THR A 33 -10.80 5.16 0.44
C THR A 33 -9.89 4.44 1.42
N LEU A 34 -9.92 3.12 1.38
CA LEU A 34 -8.97 2.25 2.05
C LEU A 34 -7.93 1.75 1.03
N TYR A 35 -6.67 2.13 1.22
CA TYR A 35 -5.53 1.56 0.50
C TYR A 35 -5.06 0.30 1.24
N LEU A 36 -5.31 -0.88 0.65
CA LEU A 36 -5.10 -2.18 1.27
C LEU A 36 -3.85 -2.86 0.68
N LEU A 37 -2.76 -2.84 1.44
CA LEU A 37 -1.42 -3.17 0.99
C LEU A 37 -1.12 -4.67 1.16
N HIS A 38 -0.53 -5.30 0.13
CA HIS A 38 -0.19 -6.72 0.12
C HIS A 38 1.12 -7.04 0.84
N GLY A 39 1.34 -8.34 1.15
CA GLY A 39 2.56 -8.87 1.74
C GLY A 39 3.71 -9.04 0.75
N TYR A 40 4.88 -9.45 1.24
CA TYR A 40 6.14 -9.49 0.47
C TYR A 40 6.10 -10.37 -0.78
N SER A 41 5.50 -11.54 -0.73
CA SER A 41 5.45 -12.48 -1.86
C SER A 41 4.17 -12.38 -2.71
N ASP A 42 3.42 -11.31 -2.53
CA ASP A 42 2.10 -11.12 -3.11
C ASP A 42 2.10 -9.99 -4.17
N ASP A 43 0.91 -9.73 -4.69
CA ASP A 43 0.63 -8.64 -5.62
C ASP A 43 -0.74 -7.98 -5.32
N HIS A 44 -1.15 -7.05 -6.17
CA HIS A 44 -2.42 -6.33 -6.05
C HIS A 44 -3.67 -7.21 -6.09
N THR A 45 -3.55 -8.48 -6.51
CA THR A 45 -4.67 -9.40 -6.65
C THR A 45 -4.95 -10.23 -5.39
N VAL A 46 -3.98 -10.31 -4.45
CA VAL A 46 -4.01 -11.28 -3.36
C VAL A 46 -5.21 -11.13 -2.44
N TRP A 47 -5.55 -9.94 -2.06
CA TRP A 47 -6.67 -9.67 -1.17
C TRP A 47 -7.99 -10.15 -1.75
N HIS A 48 -8.20 -9.90 -3.04
CA HIS A 48 -9.39 -10.36 -3.77
C HIS A 48 -9.41 -11.88 -3.96
N ARG A 49 -8.26 -12.47 -4.35
CA ARG A 49 -8.16 -13.91 -4.62
C ARG A 49 -8.19 -14.81 -3.37
N ARG A 50 -7.65 -14.31 -2.24
CA ARG A 50 -7.41 -15.15 -1.06
C ARG A 50 -8.24 -14.77 0.15
N THR A 51 -9.09 -13.76 0.04
CA THR A 51 -9.95 -13.33 1.12
C THR A 51 -11.40 -13.16 0.66
N ARG A 52 -12.26 -12.82 1.59
CA ARG A 52 -13.65 -12.46 1.31
C ARG A 52 -13.84 -10.95 1.37
N ILE A 53 -12.87 -10.18 0.86
CA ILE A 53 -12.85 -8.72 0.99
C ILE A 53 -14.16 -8.07 0.49
N GLU A 54 -14.70 -8.51 -0.64
CA GLU A 54 -15.98 -7.99 -1.14
C GLU A 54 -17.12 -8.17 -0.13
N ALA A 55 -17.20 -9.34 0.51
CA ALA A 55 -18.23 -9.60 1.51
C ALA A 55 -18.03 -8.75 2.78
N TYR A 56 -16.79 -8.50 3.17
CA TYR A 56 -16.50 -7.69 4.36
C TYR A 56 -16.88 -6.23 4.17
N VAL A 57 -16.79 -5.70 2.96
CA VAL A 57 -17.05 -4.27 2.68
C VAL A 57 -18.37 -4.02 1.96
N ALA A 58 -19.18 -5.06 1.68
CA ALA A 58 -20.40 -4.99 0.88
C ALA A 58 -21.41 -3.91 1.37
N ASN A 59 -21.50 -3.70 2.67
CA ASN A 59 -22.42 -2.75 3.28
C ASN A 59 -21.73 -1.48 3.80
N LEU A 60 -20.50 -1.22 3.34
CA LEU A 60 -19.75 -0.02 3.71
C LEU A 60 -19.69 0.97 2.54
N PRO A 61 -19.93 2.27 2.76
CA PRO A 61 -19.75 3.31 1.76
C PRO A 61 -18.23 3.61 1.60
N LEU A 62 -17.48 2.64 1.10
CA LEU A 62 -16.01 2.63 1.12
C LEU A 62 -15.45 2.15 -0.21
N ILE A 63 -14.55 2.91 -0.81
CA ILE A 63 -13.70 2.44 -1.91
C ILE A 63 -12.54 1.65 -1.31
N VAL A 64 -12.24 0.46 -1.86
CA VAL A 64 -11.04 -0.30 -1.50
C VAL A 64 -10.10 -0.33 -2.69
N VAL A 65 -8.88 0.14 -2.50
CA VAL A 65 -7.82 0.14 -3.51
C VAL A 65 -6.71 -0.81 -3.05
N MET A 66 -6.42 -1.81 -3.86
CA MET A 66 -5.40 -2.83 -3.60
C MET A 66 -4.26 -2.64 -4.62
N PRO A 67 -3.24 -1.81 -4.32
CA PRO A 67 -2.19 -1.50 -5.28
C PRO A 67 -1.12 -2.57 -5.36
N HIS A 68 -0.43 -2.65 -6.51
CA HIS A 68 0.82 -3.38 -6.65
C HIS A 68 1.96 -2.61 -5.99
N GLY A 69 2.63 -3.22 -5.02
CA GLY A 69 3.74 -2.62 -4.25
C GLY A 69 5.10 -3.28 -4.49
N GLY A 70 5.17 -4.33 -5.28
CA GLY A 70 6.40 -5.11 -5.51
C GLY A 70 7.04 -5.61 -4.20
N HIS A 71 8.34 -5.87 -4.21
CA HIS A 71 9.13 -6.24 -3.03
C HIS A 71 9.77 -4.99 -2.38
N SER A 72 9.00 -3.92 -2.19
CA SER A 72 9.55 -2.59 -1.87
C SER A 72 9.55 -2.24 -0.39
N PHE A 73 8.85 -3.00 0.44
CA PHE A 73 8.47 -2.56 1.80
C PHE A 73 7.83 -1.16 1.81
N TYR A 74 7.23 -0.77 0.68
CA TYR A 74 6.61 0.54 0.52
C TYR A 74 7.57 1.70 0.86
N CYS A 75 8.83 1.52 0.48
CA CYS A 75 9.91 2.50 0.62
C CYS A 75 10.28 3.12 -0.72
N ASP A 76 10.87 4.30 -0.68
CA ASP A 76 11.65 4.82 -1.79
C ASP A 76 13.04 4.21 -1.67
N ALA A 77 13.33 3.21 -2.51
CA ALA A 77 14.55 2.44 -2.41
C ALA A 77 15.76 3.26 -2.86
N VAL A 78 16.88 3.11 -2.16
CA VAL A 78 18.16 3.73 -2.57
C VAL A 78 18.60 3.15 -3.92
N GLU A 79 18.44 1.84 -4.10
CA GLU A 79 18.68 1.15 -5.37
C GLU A 79 17.37 0.47 -5.80
N GLY A 80 16.53 1.17 -6.56
CA GLY A 80 15.25 0.65 -7.02
C GLY A 80 14.20 1.72 -7.29
N TYR A 81 12.94 1.37 -7.08
CA TYR A 81 11.80 2.23 -7.38
C TYR A 81 11.29 2.98 -6.14
N PRO A 82 10.79 4.21 -6.31
CA PRO A 82 10.26 5.03 -5.22
C PRO A 82 8.78 4.67 -4.90
N TYR A 83 8.57 3.50 -4.32
CA TYR A 83 7.21 3.02 -4.01
C TYR A 83 6.51 3.79 -2.89
N ALA A 84 7.25 4.39 -1.93
CA ALA A 84 6.62 5.24 -0.92
C ALA A 84 5.97 6.46 -1.57
N SER A 85 6.69 7.16 -2.42
CA SER A 85 6.19 8.30 -3.19
C SER A 85 5.07 7.90 -4.15
N ALA A 86 5.21 6.74 -4.84
CA ALA A 86 4.22 6.27 -5.79
C ALA A 86 2.88 5.93 -5.12
N ILE A 87 2.89 5.27 -3.96
CA ILE A 87 1.68 4.81 -3.27
C ILE A 87 1.17 5.84 -2.26
N GLY A 88 2.07 6.58 -1.59
CA GLY A 88 1.69 7.58 -0.59
C GLY A 88 1.27 8.93 -1.16
N GLU A 89 1.80 9.31 -2.32
CA GLU A 89 1.52 10.60 -2.94
C GLU A 89 0.71 10.44 -4.24
N GLU A 90 1.27 9.74 -5.24
CA GLU A 90 0.74 9.73 -6.60
C GLU A 90 -0.56 8.93 -6.72
N LEU A 91 -0.62 7.74 -6.11
CA LEU A 91 -1.79 6.87 -6.23
C LEU A 91 -3.08 7.51 -5.68
N PRO A 92 -3.11 8.18 -4.51
CA PRO A 92 -4.30 8.90 -4.07
C PRO A 92 -4.80 9.92 -5.09
N GLU A 93 -3.90 10.68 -5.71
CA GLU A 93 -4.25 11.67 -6.74
C GLU A 93 -4.84 11.02 -7.99
N ILE A 94 -4.31 9.85 -8.39
CA ILE A 94 -4.84 9.08 -9.52
C ILE A 94 -6.24 8.55 -9.19
N ILE A 95 -6.43 7.97 -8.01
CA ILE A 95 -7.73 7.43 -7.57
C ILE A 95 -8.78 8.55 -7.48
N GLU A 96 -8.45 9.66 -6.85
CA GLU A 96 -9.36 10.80 -6.66
C GLU A 96 -9.72 11.53 -7.97
N ARG A 97 -8.93 11.38 -9.01
CA ARG A 97 -9.23 11.90 -10.35
C ARG A 97 -10.16 10.99 -11.14
N ASN A 98 -10.07 9.66 -10.94
CA ASN A 98 -10.75 8.68 -11.77
C ASN A 98 -11.98 8.03 -11.09
N PHE A 99 -12.09 8.12 -9.77
CA PHE A 99 -13.16 7.52 -8.97
C PHE A 99 -13.79 8.57 -8.05
N PRO A 100 -15.04 8.34 -7.57
CA PRO A 100 -15.74 9.30 -6.70
C PRO A 100 -15.20 9.26 -5.27
N ALA A 101 -13.90 9.39 -5.11
CA ALA A 101 -13.18 9.33 -3.84
C ALA A 101 -13.13 10.69 -3.13
N GLN A 102 -13.20 10.67 -1.80
CA GLN A 102 -13.00 11.84 -0.95
C GLN A 102 -11.54 12.30 -1.02
N LYS A 103 -11.33 13.62 -1.17
CA LYS A 103 -10.01 14.21 -1.51
C LYS A 103 -9.22 14.78 -0.34
N ASP A 104 -9.75 14.70 0.86
CA ASP A 104 -9.08 15.18 2.06
C ASP A 104 -8.47 14.05 2.90
N ARG A 105 -7.70 14.43 3.90
CA ARG A 105 -7.05 13.50 4.83
C ARG A 105 -8.05 12.54 5.49
N GLY A 106 -9.22 13.06 5.89
CA GLY A 106 -10.25 12.28 6.58
C GLY A 106 -10.79 11.11 5.76
N GLY A 107 -10.73 11.23 4.43
CA GLY A 107 -11.16 10.21 3.48
C GLY A 107 -10.10 9.17 3.12
N ARG A 108 -8.89 9.19 3.68
CA ARG A 108 -7.81 8.25 3.28
C ARG A 108 -7.32 7.42 4.46
N CYS A 109 -7.42 6.11 4.33
CA CYS A 109 -6.94 5.14 5.31
C CYS A 109 -6.00 4.11 4.65
N LEU A 110 -5.07 3.58 5.44
CA LEU A 110 -4.15 2.53 5.03
C LEU A 110 -4.36 1.28 5.88
N ALA A 111 -4.30 0.12 5.26
CA ALA A 111 -4.18 -1.16 5.96
C ALA A 111 -3.28 -2.11 5.18
N GLY A 112 -2.73 -3.12 5.83
CA GLY A 112 -1.92 -4.10 5.12
C GLY A 112 -1.46 -5.26 5.98
N LEU A 113 -0.96 -6.30 5.32
CA LEU A 113 -0.46 -7.53 5.94
C LEU A 113 1.07 -7.62 5.81
N SER A 114 1.77 -7.99 6.88
CA SER A 114 3.22 -8.28 6.86
C SER A 114 4.02 -7.08 6.32
N MET A 115 4.68 -7.18 5.16
CA MET A 115 5.28 -6.04 4.45
C MET A 115 4.29 -4.89 4.27
N GLY A 116 3.03 -5.18 3.90
CA GLY A 116 1.96 -4.18 3.77
C GLY A 116 1.55 -3.56 5.10
N GLY A 117 1.62 -4.33 6.20
CA GLY A 117 1.38 -3.81 7.55
C GLY A 117 2.47 -2.82 8.01
N TYR A 118 3.73 -3.10 7.67
CA TYR A 118 4.83 -2.15 7.81
C TYR A 118 4.58 -0.91 6.93
N GLY A 119 4.25 -1.14 5.64
CA GLY A 119 3.98 -0.07 4.68
C GLY A 119 2.85 0.86 5.10
N ALA A 120 1.77 0.31 5.67
CA ALA A 120 0.64 1.11 6.16
C ALA A 120 1.08 2.11 7.24
N PHE A 121 1.85 1.65 8.23
CA PHE A 121 2.37 2.54 9.29
C PHE A 121 3.43 3.50 8.75
N LYS A 122 4.38 2.98 7.94
CA LYS A 122 5.42 3.82 7.34
C LYS A 122 4.82 4.97 6.53
N LEU A 123 3.88 4.68 5.62
CA LEU A 123 3.27 5.71 4.78
C LEU A 123 2.44 6.71 5.58
N ALA A 124 1.66 6.24 6.57
CA ALA A 124 0.88 7.13 7.42
C ALA A 124 1.76 8.06 8.26
N LEU A 125 2.89 7.58 8.76
CA LEU A 125 3.85 8.37 9.54
C LEU A 125 4.71 9.29 8.66
N THR A 126 5.01 8.87 7.43
CA THR A 126 5.75 9.69 6.45
C THR A 126 4.87 10.83 5.91
N TYR A 127 3.58 10.57 5.71
CA TYR A 127 2.62 11.52 5.15
C TYR A 127 1.44 11.78 6.11
N PRO A 128 1.68 12.31 7.33
CA PRO A 128 0.66 12.44 8.37
C PRO A 128 -0.50 13.36 7.99
N ASP A 129 -0.25 14.29 7.07
CA ASP A 129 -1.27 15.21 6.56
C ASP A 129 -2.12 14.61 5.43
N ARG A 130 -1.78 13.41 4.95
CA ARG A 130 -2.48 12.75 3.84
C ARG A 130 -3.40 11.61 4.29
N PHE A 131 -3.08 10.93 5.38
CA PHE A 131 -3.81 9.75 5.86
C PHE A 131 -4.35 9.95 7.27
N ALA A 132 -5.62 9.59 7.48
CA ALA A 132 -6.30 9.72 8.77
C ALA A 132 -6.01 8.56 9.71
N ALA A 133 -5.88 7.34 9.17
CA ALA A 133 -5.71 6.13 9.94
C ALA A 133 -4.85 5.10 9.22
N ALA A 134 -4.20 4.24 10.01
CA ALA A 134 -3.47 3.09 9.52
C ALA A 134 -3.71 1.86 10.41
N VAL A 135 -3.83 0.69 9.77
CA VAL A 135 -3.98 -0.61 10.44
C VAL A 135 -2.92 -1.57 9.93
N SER A 136 -2.23 -2.23 10.86
CA SER A 136 -1.19 -3.20 10.57
C SER A 136 -1.62 -4.60 11.01
N HIS A 137 -1.73 -5.52 10.05
CA HIS A 137 -1.94 -6.95 10.31
C HIS A 137 -0.60 -7.67 10.28
N SER A 138 -0.13 -8.13 11.44
CA SER A 138 1.16 -8.85 11.56
C SER A 138 2.30 -8.16 10.82
N GLY A 139 2.36 -6.84 10.93
CA GLY A 139 3.32 -6.01 10.20
C GLY A 139 4.77 -6.33 10.56
N ALA A 140 5.65 -6.34 9.56
CA ALA A 140 7.08 -6.51 9.72
C ALA A 140 7.71 -5.20 10.26
N LEU A 141 7.22 -4.71 11.41
CA LEU A 141 7.52 -3.37 11.95
C LEU A 141 8.98 -3.16 12.32
N ALA A 142 9.72 -4.26 12.52
CA ALA A 142 11.15 -4.21 12.77
C ALA A 142 12.02 -4.20 11.49
N PHE A 143 11.40 -4.11 10.30
CA PHE A 143 12.16 -4.01 9.06
C PHE A 143 13.09 -2.80 9.09
N GLY A 144 14.38 -3.06 8.85
CA GLY A 144 15.44 -2.04 8.92
C GLY A 144 16.05 -1.82 10.30
N HIS A 145 15.41 -2.27 11.38
CA HIS A 145 15.95 -2.10 12.73
C HIS A 145 16.97 -3.19 13.11
N TYR A 146 16.71 -4.44 12.69
CA TYR A 146 17.63 -5.54 12.88
C TYR A 146 18.07 -6.14 11.54
N PRO A 147 19.28 -6.71 11.46
CA PRO A 147 19.67 -7.55 10.31
C PRO A 147 18.80 -8.82 10.36
N TYR A 148 17.54 -8.71 9.94
CA TYR A 148 16.60 -9.81 10.00
C TYR A 148 17.04 -10.92 9.06
N THR A 149 17.37 -12.01 9.69
CA THR A 149 17.64 -13.27 9.05
C THR A 149 16.68 -14.27 9.64
N TRP A 150 15.65 -14.65 8.90
CA TRP A 150 14.82 -15.79 9.28
C TRP A 150 15.65 -17.08 9.33
N ASP A 151 16.70 -17.14 8.52
CA ASP A 151 17.68 -18.23 8.44
C ASP A 151 19.14 -17.72 8.46
N GLY A 152 19.36 -16.52 8.97
CA GLY A 152 20.68 -15.88 8.97
C GLY A 152 20.99 -15.00 7.77
N ASN A 153 20.27 -15.02 6.61
CA ASN A 153 20.68 -14.28 5.43
C ASN A 153 19.60 -13.74 4.47
N ALA A 154 18.34 -14.16 4.58
CA ALA A 154 17.37 -13.98 3.48
C ALA A 154 16.98 -12.53 3.17
N TYR A 155 16.92 -11.62 4.12
CA TYR A 155 16.46 -10.24 3.91
C TYR A 155 17.59 -9.21 3.79
N ARG A 156 18.82 -9.55 4.09
CA ARG A 156 19.94 -8.60 4.11
C ARG A 156 20.20 -7.92 2.75
N PRO A 157 20.25 -8.63 1.62
CA PRO A 157 20.41 -7.99 0.31
C PRO A 157 19.26 -7.03 -0.02
N GLU A 158 18.03 -7.41 0.33
CA GLU A 158 16.84 -6.60 0.11
C GLU A 158 16.84 -5.33 0.98
N GLN A 159 17.21 -5.47 2.25
CA GLN A 159 17.36 -4.33 3.15
C GLN A 159 18.44 -3.36 2.66
N GLN A 160 19.59 -3.87 2.22
CA GLN A 160 20.66 -3.05 1.67
C GLN A 160 20.24 -2.30 0.41
N ARG A 161 19.52 -2.97 -0.49
CA ARG A 161 18.99 -2.37 -1.72
C ARG A 161 17.98 -1.25 -1.41
N ILE A 162 17.10 -1.47 -0.43
CA ILE A 162 16.04 -0.51 -0.08
C ILE A 162 16.58 0.63 0.78
N LEU A 163 17.38 0.33 1.81
CA LEU A 163 17.78 1.27 2.85
C LEU A 163 19.23 1.80 2.70
N GLY A 164 20.01 1.21 1.79
CA GLY A 164 21.43 1.53 1.60
C GLY A 164 22.39 0.70 2.45
N GLN A 165 23.66 0.65 2.05
CA GLN A 165 24.68 -0.21 2.67
C GLN A 165 25.06 0.19 4.11
N GLY A 166 24.81 1.42 4.50
CA GLY A 166 25.17 1.94 5.83
C GLY A 166 24.10 1.74 6.92
N TYR A 167 22.96 1.17 6.59
CA TYR A 167 21.78 1.11 7.47
C TYR A 167 21.80 -0.06 8.48
N ILE A 168 22.86 -0.84 8.54
CA ILE A 168 22.91 -2.00 9.41
C ILE A 168 23.45 -1.61 10.77
N GLY A 169 22.54 -1.34 11.70
CA GLY A 169 22.82 -1.32 13.14
C GLY A 169 23.43 -0.01 13.65
N GLY A 170 22.66 1.05 13.66
CA GLY A 170 22.81 2.11 14.62
C GLY A 170 21.91 1.87 15.81
#